data_e3be35a9eaccd846faab71682bb723b8
#
_entry.id   e3be35a9eaccd846faab71682bb723b8
#
_cell.length_a   1.000
_cell.length_b   1.000
_cell.length_c   1.000
_cell.angle_alpha   90.00
_cell.angle_beta   90.00
_cell.angle_gamma   90.00
#
_symmetry.space_group_name_H-M   'P 1'
#
loop_
_entity.id
_entity.type
_entity.pdbx_description
1 polymer ?
#
loop_
_entity_poly.entity_id
_entity_poly.type
_entity_poly.pdbx_seq_one_letter_code
_entity_poly.pdbx_strand_id
1 'polypeptide(L)'
;QEEMERYNKELEGVEGSVPYTASDIVGKMGIEAAAEPILRGIRGETFREVDENGKTTASYVERPAVPGQDLYLTIDLDLQKVAVESLERNIKRIRQIEHKKNFGDANAGAVVVMDVNNGEILAMASYPDFDPRVFLENNVAAINELWNNPNAPVVNRATSGNYAPGSTYKPLVAIAALESGVITPNTRINVPYKEEIGNMIFTNNGGNQGRINLEHALETSSNMFFYKVGVQTGIDNIVKWAKIFGFGRKTGIEIGETIGSIASKEYKRQYFGEDWYPANTAMASIGQLYNAFTPIQLVNYVSIIANDGKKFTPHLIKMAVDESGTITYEPPKDYEQLPISQKNLDAVKRGMIAVVNSEDGTAAEQFKDFPFDVAGKTGTSETGREATESSNGLFVCYAPYEKPEIAIAVVVEHGVWGRETAPICRDIMMEYFRLNKERQNKGAYNSEDAIEIIW
;
A
#
# COMPACT_ATOMS: atom_id res chain seq x y z
N GLN A 1 -27.59 17.23 -9.54
CA GLN A 1 -28.74 16.43 -10.03
C GLN A 1 -28.26 15.11 -10.63
N GLU A 2 -27.32 15.10 -11.56
CA GLU A 2 -26.73 13.86 -12.16
C GLU A 2 -26.17 12.90 -11.12
N GLU A 3 -25.54 13.41 -10.08
CA GLU A 3 -24.96 12.61 -9.02
C GLU A 3 -26.04 11.96 -8.15
N MET A 4 -27.08 12.69 -7.81
CA MET A 4 -28.23 12.14 -7.07
C MET A 4 -28.95 11.05 -7.88
N GLU A 5 -29.08 11.25 -9.20
CA GLU A 5 -29.67 10.25 -10.10
C GLU A 5 -28.83 8.97 -10.13
N ARG A 6 -27.49 9.10 -10.09
CA ARG A 6 -26.57 7.95 -10.00
C ARG A 6 -26.77 7.17 -8.71
N TYR A 7 -26.78 7.84 -7.54
CA TYR A 7 -27.00 7.19 -6.25
C TYR A 7 -28.38 6.52 -6.18
N ASN A 8 -29.42 7.18 -6.69
CA ASN A 8 -30.77 6.62 -6.70
C ASN A 8 -30.87 5.39 -7.62
N LYS A 9 -30.13 5.35 -8.72
CA LYS A 9 -30.05 4.18 -9.58
C LYS A 9 -29.39 2.98 -8.90
N GLU A 10 -28.41 3.21 -8.05
CA GLU A 10 -27.76 2.15 -7.25
C GLU A 10 -28.70 1.56 -6.19
N LEU A 11 -29.74 2.32 -5.77
CA LEU A 11 -30.77 1.85 -4.84
C LEU A 11 -31.93 1.13 -5.52
N GLU A 12 -32.03 1.14 -6.86
CA GLU A 12 -33.12 0.46 -7.59
C GLU A 12 -33.12 -1.05 -7.28
N GLY A 13 -34.23 -1.54 -6.73
CA GLY A 13 -34.41 -2.95 -6.37
C GLY A 13 -33.85 -3.34 -4.98
N VAL A 14 -33.27 -2.40 -4.23
CA VAL A 14 -32.87 -2.64 -2.85
C VAL A 14 -34.09 -2.45 -1.94
N GLU A 15 -34.56 -3.55 -1.33
CA GLU A 15 -35.75 -3.56 -0.48
C GLU A 15 -35.56 -2.64 0.74
N GLY A 16 -36.54 -1.80 1.03
CA GLY A 16 -36.50 -0.83 2.15
C GLY A 16 -35.68 0.42 1.90
N SER A 17 -35.02 0.55 0.75
CA SER A 17 -34.23 1.75 0.42
C SER A 17 -35.14 2.98 0.22
N VAL A 18 -34.59 4.15 0.59
CA VAL A 18 -35.25 5.45 0.39
C VAL A 18 -34.39 6.28 -0.56
N PRO A 19 -34.99 6.84 -1.64
CA PRO A 19 -34.22 7.63 -2.60
C PRO A 19 -33.53 8.84 -1.94
N TYR A 20 -32.35 9.20 -2.46
CA TYR A 20 -31.65 10.42 -2.07
C TYR A 20 -32.41 11.65 -2.55
N THR A 21 -32.33 12.71 -1.75
CA THR A 21 -32.82 14.05 -2.08
C THR A 21 -31.67 15.05 -2.11
N ALA A 22 -31.95 16.24 -2.62
CA ALA A 22 -30.94 17.31 -2.71
C ALA A 22 -30.45 17.82 -1.33
N SER A 23 -31.13 17.48 -0.24
CA SER A 23 -30.74 17.87 1.12
C SER A 23 -29.96 16.80 1.85
N ASP A 24 -29.77 15.61 1.28
CA ASP A 24 -29.04 14.53 1.93
C ASP A 24 -27.52 14.80 1.91
N ILE A 25 -26.90 14.47 3.02
CA ILE A 25 -25.44 14.42 3.13
C ILE A 25 -25.01 13.03 2.68
N VAL A 26 -23.95 12.95 1.85
CA VAL A 26 -23.45 11.69 1.29
C VAL A 26 -21.93 11.64 1.39
N GLY A 27 -21.40 10.44 1.63
CA GLY A 27 -19.97 10.17 1.58
C GLY A 27 -19.43 10.36 0.15
N LYS A 28 -18.41 11.18 -0.01
CA LYS A 28 -17.84 11.52 -1.33
C LYS A 28 -16.55 10.78 -1.65
N MET A 29 -15.77 10.44 -0.64
CA MET A 29 -14.47 9.79 -0.81
C MET A 29 -14.08 8.98 0.43
N GLY A 30 -13.05 8.16 0.28
CA GLY A 30 -12.52 7.36 1.37
C GLY A 30 -13.55 6.39 1.94
N ILE A 31 -13.49 6.19 3.25
CA ILE A 31 -14.35 5.23 3.94
C ILE A 31 -15.82 5.68 4.00
N GLU A 32 -16.07 6.99 4.04
CA GLU A 32 -17.44 7.52 4.00
C GLU A 32 -18.17 7.11 2.72
N ALA A 33 -17.50 7.26 1.56
CA ALA A 33 -18.08 6.83 0.28
C ALA A 33 -18.21 5.30 0.17
N ALA A 34 -17.25 4.56 0.70
CA ALA A 34 -17.26 3.10 0.66
C ALA A 34 -18.33 2.50 1.57
N ALA A 35 -18.56 3.11 2.73
CA ALA A 35 -19.51 2.64 3.75
C ALA A 35 -20.85 3.44 3.74
N GLU A 36 -21.10 4.28 2.74
CA GLU A 36 -22.33 5.07 2.64
C GLU A 36 -23.62 4.26 2.89
N PRO A 37 -23.80 3.04 2.32
CA PRO A 37 -24.99 2.24 2.57
C PRO A 37 -25.16 1.81 4.03
N ILE A 38 -24.07 1.74 4.79
CA ILE A 38 -24.03 1.35 6.21
C ILE A 38 -24.30 2.57 7.09
N LEU A 39 -23.64 3.70 6.78
CA LEU A 39 -23.65 4.91 7.60
C LEU A 39 -24.92 5.75 7.45
N ARG A 40 -25.60 5.68 6.32
CA ARG A 40 -26.66 6.60 5.94
C ARG A 40 -27.92 6.54 6.82
N GLY A 41 -28.35 5.36 7.27
CA GLY A 41 -29.66 5.16 7.87
C GLY A 41 -30.83 5.33 6.89
N ILE A 42 -32.05 5.33 7.41
CA ILE A 42 -33.30 5.44 6.64
C ILE A 42 -34.13 6.58 7.20
N ARG A 43 -34.46 7.55 6.34
CA ARG A 43 -35.31 8.68 6.74
C ARG A 43 -36.70 8.22 7.15
N GLY A 44 -37.21 8.78 8.25
CA GLY A 44 -38.61 8.67 8.63
C GLY A 44 -39.52 9.57 7.79
N GLU A 45 -40.78 9.22 7.69
CA GLU A 45 -41.83 10.02 7.07
C GLU A 45 -42.96 10.26 8.05
N THR A 46 -43.40 11.51 8.10
CA THR A 46 -44.49 11.94 8.99
C THR A 46 -45.49 12.75 8.17
N PHE A 47 -46.74 12.32 8.10
CA PHE A 47 -47.81 13.09 7.54
C PHE A 47 -48.38 14.06 8.57
N ARG A 48 -48.68 15.27 8.14
CA ARG A 48 -49.35 16.29 8.93
C ARG A 48 -50.60 16.74 8.21
N GLU A 49 -51.72 16.64 8.86
CA GLU A 49 -52.93 17.31 8.42
C GLU A 49 -52.86 18.77 8.88
N VAL A 50 -53.23 19.67 8.00
CA VAL A 50 -53.25 21.11 8.32
C VAL A 50 -54.64 21.67 8.01
N ASP A 51 -55.09 22.64 8.81
CA ASP A 51 -56.31 23.38 8.54
C ASP A 51 -56.08 24.46 7.45
N GLU A 52 -57.13 25.19 7.07
CA GLU A 52 -57.11 26.23 6.07
C GLU A 52 -56.17 27.39 6.41
N ASN A 53 -55.73 27.52 7.65
CA ASN A 53 -54.77 28.50 8.16
C ASN A 53 -53.32 27.97 8.23
N GLY A 54 -53.11 26.69 7.79
CA GLY A 54 -51.79 26.04 7.85
C GLY A 54 -51.42 25.48 9.24
N LYS A 55 -52.36 25.49 10.22
CA LYS A 55 -52.12 24.94 11.54
C LYS A 55 -52.29 23.43 11.51
N THR A 56 -51.32 22.68 12.05
CA THR A 56 -51.35 21.21 12.17
C THR A 56 -52.48 20.76 13.06
N THR A 57 -53.41 19.97 12.51
CA THR A 57 -54.56 19.41 13.20
C THR A 57 -54.35 17.96 13.63
N ALA A 58 -53.56 17.21 12.89
CA ALA A 58 -53.11 15.87 13.22
C ALA A 58 -51.71 15.59 12.66
N SER A 59 -51.00 14.67 13.30
CA SER A 59 -49.69 14.20 12.83
C SER A 59 -49.57 12.70 13.11
N TYR A 60 -49.19 11.94 12.12
CA TYR A 60 -48.92 10.49 12.25
C TYR A 60 -47.67 10.11 11.48
N VAL A 61 -46.89 9.19 12.07
CA VAL A 61 -45.67 8.66 11.49
C VAL A 61 -46.07 7.54 10.53
N GLU A 62 -45.76 7.71 9.26
CA GLU A 62 -45.93 6.63 8.25
C GLU A 62 -44.78 5.64 8.31
N ARG A 63 -43.58 6.15 8.45
CA ARG A 63 -42.37 5.34 8.57
C ARG A 63 -41.48 5.96 9.66
N PRO A 64 -41.04 5.21 10.67
CA PRO A 64 -40.06 5.68 11.64
C PRO A 64 -38.70 5.86 10.97
N ALA A 65 -37.90 6.80 11.47
CA ALA A 65 -36.51 6.91 11.08
C ALA A 65 -35.70 5.74 11.63
N VAL A 66 -34.78 5.22 10.86
CA VAL A 66 -33.79 4.21 11.30
C VAL A 66 -32.41 4.85 11.25
N PRO A 67 -31.65 4.91 12.35
CA PRO A 67 -30.30 5.45 12.33
C PRO A 67 -29.36 4.64 11.44
N GLY A 68 -28.27 5.25 10.99
CA GLY A 68 -27.15 4.52 10.40
C GLY A 68 -26.46 3.65 11.43
N GLN A 69 -25.57 2.81 10.98
CA GLN A 69 -24.86 1.87 11.84
C GLN A 69 -23.51 2.46 12.26
N ASP A 70 -23.00 2.03 13.40
CA ASP A 70 -21.65 2.32 13.85
C ASP A 70 -20.65 1.50 13.05
N LEU A 71 -19.60 2.18 12.54
CA LEU A 71 -18.55 1.57 11.74
C LEU A 71 -17.24 1.53 12.53
N TYR A 72 -16.77 0.33 12.79
CA TYR A 72 -15.48 0.10 13.42
C TYR A 72 -14.42 -0.15 12.37
N LEU A 73 -13.31 0.59 12.44
CA LEU A 73 -12.18 0.45 11.52
C LEU A 73 -11.08 -0.43 12.09
N THR A 74 -10.21 -0.93 11.18
CA THR A 74 -9.00 -1.68 11.54
C THR A 74 -7.85 -0.76 11.95
N ILE A 75 -7.99 0.55 11.70
CA ILE A 75 -6.97 1.55 12.00
C ILE A 75 -6.73 1.64 13.51
N ASP A 76 -5.47 1.44 13.91
CA ASP A 76 -4.99 1.76 15.24
C ASP A 76 -4.59 3.24 15.28
N LEU A 77 -5.32 4.05 16.06
CA LEU A 77 -5.15 5.50 16.06
C LEU A 77 -3.76 5.94 16.52
N ASP A 78 -3.17 5.26 17.49
CA ASP A 78 -1.85 5.61 18.00
C ASP A 78 -0.78 5.27 16.98
N LEU A 79 -0.91 4.11 16.32
CA LEU A 79 -0.02 3.73 15.22
C LEU A 79 -0.19 4.67 14.00
N GLN A 80 -1.41 5.08 13.69
CA GLN A 80 -1.71 6.05 12.63
C GLN A 80 -1.01 7.40 12.87
N LYS A 81 -1.08 7.92 14.09
CA LYS A 81 -0.38 9.17 14.47
C LYS A 81 1.12 9.08 14.24
N VAL A 82 1.73 7.99 14.72
CA VAL A 82 3.18 7.76 14.52
C VAL A 82 3.51 7.61 13.03
N ALA A 83 2.67 6.95 12.25
CA ALA A 83 2.87 6.82 10.80
C ALA A 83 2.88 8.19 10.09
N VAL A 84 1.92 9.07 10.40
CA VAL A 84 1.86 10.44 9.86
C VAL A 84 3.06 11.27 10.28
N GLU A 85 3.35 11.33 11.58
CA GLU A 85 4.45 12.12 12.13
C GLU A 85 5.82 11.66 11.62
N SER A 86 6.04 10.34 11.56
CA SER A 86 7.31 9.78 11.08
C SER A 86 7.48 10.01 9.59
N LEU A 87 6.42 9.87 8.78
CA LEU A 87 6.45 10.16 7.35
C LEU A 87 6.86 11.61 7.10
N GLU A 88 6.16 12.57 7.70
CA GLU A 88 6.45 13.99 7.57
C GLU A 88 7.87 14.35 8.04
N ARG A 89 8.26 13.90 9.25
CA ARG A 89 9.58 14.18 9.82
C ARG A 89 10.71 13.66 8.93
N ASN A 90 10.57 12.43 8.41
CA ASN A 90 11.59 11.85 7.58
C ASN A 90 11.64 12.47 6.18
N ILE A 91 10.53 12.86 5.57
CA ILE A 91 10.53 13.63 4.32
C ILE A 91 11.31 14.95 4.51
N LYS A 92 11.05 15.68 5.60
CA LYS A 92 11.79 16.90 5.95
C LYS A 92 13.28 16.64 6.17
N ARG A 93 13.64 15.53 6.83
CA ARG A 93 15.05 15.10 7.02
C ARG A 93 15.72 14.78 5.69
N ILE A 94 15.05 14.04 4.80
CA ILE A 94 15.59 13.64 3.50
C ILE A 94 15.95 14.86 2.64
N ARG A 95 15.13 15.91 2.66
CA ARG A 95 15.44 17.18 1.95
C ARG A 95 16.80 17.77 2.33
N GLN A 96 17.25 17.54 3.56
CA GLN A 96 18.46 18.14 4.12
C GLN A 96 19.71 17.28 3.96
N ILE A 97 19.60 16.08 3.36
CA ILE A 97 20.74 15.19 3.14
C ILE A 97 21.68 15.83 2.09
N GLU A 98 22.90 16.11 2.50
CA GLU A 98 23.93 16.65 1.60
C GLU A 98 24.47 15.56 0.68
N HIS A 99 23.99 15.54 -0.55
CA HIS A 99 24.47 14.62 -1.59
C HIS A 99 24.15 15.15 -2.98
N LYS A 100 25.05 14.92 -3.95
CA LYS A 100 24.91 15.39 -5.34
C LYS A 100 23.67 14.90 -6.11
N LYS A 101 23.01 13.84 -5.63
CA LYS A 101 21.77 13.29 -6.20
C LYS A 101 20.52 13.71 -5.40
N ASN A 102 20.69 14.53 -4.38
CA ASN A 102 19.60 15.11 -3.63
C ASN A 102 19.42 16.57 -4.03
N PHE A 103 18.31 16.84 -4.67
CA PHE A 103 17.95 18.20 -5.11
C PHE A 103 17.11 18.94 -4.04
N GLY A 104 16.89 18.35 -2.87
CA GLY A 104 16.09 18.94 -1.79
C GLY A 104 14.59 18.96 -2.10
N ASP A 105 14.14 18.10 -3.01
CA ASP A 105 12.83 18.10 -3.63
C ASP A 105 11.86 17.03 -3.05
N ALA A 106 12.27 16.23 -2.07
CA ALA A 106 11.38 15.30 -1.37
C ALA A 106 10.22 16.05 -0.72
N ASN A 107 9.00 15.85 -1.20
CA ASN A 107 7.83 16.67 -0.81
C ASN A 107 6.54 15.89 -0.59
N ALA A 108 6.54 14.61 -0.92
CA ALA A 108 5.37 13.76 -0.80
C ALA A 108 5.75 12.30 -0.53
N GLY A 109 4.80 11.52 -0.03
CA GLY A 109 5.01 10.11 0.21
C GLY A 109 3.78 9.43 0.79
N ALA A 110 3.89 8.12 0.98
CA ALA A 110 2.87 7.33 1.65
C ALA A 110 3.49 6.17 2.42
N VAL A 111 2.81 5.73 3.46
CA VAL A 111 3.12 4.51 4.20
C VAL A 111 1.84 3.73 4.48
N VAL A 112 1.91 2.41 4.36
CA VAL A 112 0.82 1.49 4.68
C VAL A 112 1.35 0.40 5.61
N VAL A 113 0.61 0.13 6.67
CA VAL A 113 0.88 -0.92 7.66
C VAL A 113 -0.24 -1.92 7.64
N MET A 114 0.07 -3.21 7.49
CA MET A 114 -0.90 -4.30 7.34
C MET A 114 -0.57 -5.43 8.31
N ASP A 115 -1.58 -5.94 9.02
CA ASP A 115 -1.47 -7.21 9.73
C ASP A 115 -1.39 -8.36 8.70
N VAL A 116 -0.31 -9.13 8.76
CA VAL A 116 -0.05 -10.19 7.78
C VAL A 116 -0.95 -11.41 7.97
N ASN A 117 -1.63 -11.54 9.12
CA ASN A 117 -2.39 -12.73 9.50
C ASN A 117 -3.87 -12.66 9.14
N ASN A 118 -4.39 -11.46 8.86
CA ASN A 118 -5.81 -11.26 8.57
C ASN A 118 -6.10 -10.23 7.46
N GLY A 119 -5.13 -9.38 7.10
CA GLY A 119 -5.32 -8.36 6.07
C GLY A 119 -5.79 -6.99 6.58
N GLU A 120 -5.96 -6.82 7.88
CA GLU A 120 -6.31 -5.53 8.49
C GLU A 120 -5.27 -4.46 8.17
N ILE A 121 -5.72 -3.30 7.70
CA ILE A 121 -4.86 -2.11 7.55
C ILE A 121 -4.84 -1.38 8.88
N LEU A 122 -3.70 -1.44 9.57
CA LEU A 122 -3.53 -0.86 10.90
C LEU A 122 -3.17 0.63 10.86
N ALA A 123 -2.51 1.08 9.79
CA ALA A 123 -2.26 2.49 9.53
C ALA A 123 -2.08 2.73 8.03
N MET A 124 -2.56 3.89 7.57
CA MET A 124 -2.44 4.33 6.18
C MET A 124 -2.27 5.84 6.15
N ALA A 125 -1.08 6.34 5.78
CA ALA A 125 -0.79 7.75 5.76
C ALA A 125 -0.28 8.20 4.39
N SER A 126 -0.71 9.39 3.97
CA SER A 126 -0.19 10.13 2.81
C SER A 126 0.32 11.49 3.26
N TYR A 127 1.39 11.97 2.65
CA TYR A 127 1.93 13.31 2.89
C TYR A 127 2.14 14.03 1.54
N PRO A 128 1.86 15.33 1.43
CA PRO A 128 1.17 16.13 2.44
C PRO A 128 -0.27 15.64 2.64
N ASP A 129 -0.80 15.89 3.80
CA ASP A 129 -2.19 15.64 4.16
C ASP A 129 -3.00 16.96 4.22
N PHE A 130 -4.27 16.88 4.61
CA PHE A 130 -5.15 18.02 4.77
C PHE A 130 -6.13 17.81 5.93
N ASP A 131 -6.65 18.91 6.46
CA ASP A 131 -7.72 18.86 7.46
C ASP A 131 -9.08 18.66 6.76
N PRO A 132 -9.77 17.52 6.95
CA PRO A 132 -11.05 17.24 6.29
C PRO A 132 -12.18 18.20 6.72
N ARG A 133 -12.04 18.88 7.86
CA ARG A 133 -13.04 19.85 8.35
C ARG A 133 -13.28 21.00 7.37
N VAL A 134 -12.32 21.32 6.50
CA VAL A 134 -12.50 22.35 5.46
C VAL A 134 -13.68 22.05 4.52
N PHE A 135 -13.97 20.75 4.31
CA PHE A 135 -15.13 20.32 3.51
C PHE A 135 -16.45 20.43 4.30
N LEU A 136 -16.43 20.05 5.58
CA LEU A 136 -17.60 20.17 6.46
C LEU A 136 -18.02 21.63 6.69
N GLU A 137 -17.05 22.51 6.83
CA GLU A 137 -17.24 23.94 7.00
C GLU A 137 -17.61 24.67 5.70
N ASN A 138 -17.64 23.98 4.55
CA ASN A 138 -17.80 24.58 3.23
C ASN A 138 -16.85 25.78 2.98
N ASN A 139 -15.62 25.67 3.47
CA ASN A 139 -14.61 26.73 3.30
C ASN A 139 -14.08 26.71 1.86
N VAL A 140 -14.81 27.35 0.96
CA VAL A 140 -14.52 27.35 -0.49
C VAL A 140 -13.10 27.83 -0.80
N ALA A 141 -12.56 28.79 -0.05
CA ALA A 141 -11.20 29.29 -0.27
C ALA A 141 -10.15 28.21 0.05
N ALA A 142 -10.27 27.55 1.21
CA ALA A 142 -9.37 26.46 1.63
C ALA A 142 -9.52 25.23 0.70
N ILE A 143 -10.74 24.89 0.29
CA ILE A 143 -10.99 23.80 -0.66
C ILE A 143 -10.29 24.08 -1.99
N ASN A 144 -10.41 25.30 -2.53
CA ASN A 144 -9.73 25.68 -3.78
C ASN A 144 -8.20 25.66 -3.63
N GLU A 145 -7.66 26.05 -2.49
CA GLU A 145 -6.22 25.96 -2.20
C GLU A 145 -5.74 24.51 -2.21
N LEU A 146 -6.48 23.59 -1.57
CA LEU A 146 -6.16 22.15 -1.58
C LEU A 146 -6.15 21.58 -3.00
N TRP A 147 -7.16 21.87 -3.81
CA TRP A 147 -7.27 21.35 -5.18
C TRP A 147 -6.21 21.92 -6.13
N ASN A 148 -5.75 23.15 -5.91
CA ASN A 148 -4.74 23.80 -6.73
C ASN A 148 -3.31 23.64 -6.18
N ASN A 149 -3.14 22.93 -5.07
CA ASN A 149 -1.82 22.69 -4.48
C ASN A 149 -1.00 21.74 -5.36
N PRO A 150 0.19 22.14 -5.85
CA PRO A 150 1.02 21.30 -6.73
C PRO A 150 1.47 19.99 -6.08
N ASN A 151 1.50 19.92 -4.75
CA ASN A 151 1.82 18.70 -4.02
C ASN A 151 0.60 17.79 -3.80
N ALA A 152 -0.57 18.14 -4.35
CA ALA A 152 -1.80 17.34 -4.37
C ALA A 152 -2.14 16.65 -3.03
N PRO A 153 -2.40 17.38 -1.94
CA PRO A 153 -2.66 16.81 -0.61
C PRO A 153 -3.93 15.94 -0.57
N VAL A 154 -4.90 16.19 -1.45
CA VAL A 154 -6.15 15.43 -1.54
C VAL A 154 -5.96 14.03 -2.16
N VAL A 155 -4.82 13.74 -2.76
CA VAL A 155 -4.54 12.43 -3.35
C VAL A 155 -4.16 11.42 -2.27
N ASN A 156 -4.95 10.37 -2.12
CA ASN A 156 -4.56 9.23 -1.30
C ASN A 156 -3.44 8.43 -2.02
N ARG A 157 -2.19 8.79 -1.73
CA ARG A 157 -1.03 8.17 -2.36
C ARG A 157 -0.88 6.69 -2.01
N ALA A 158 -1.43 6.26 -0.88
CA ALA A 158 -1.36 4.87 -0.45
C ALA A 158 -2.09 3.92 -1.41
N THR A 159 -3.23 4.37 -1.99
CA THR A 159 -4.06 3.56 -2.89
C THR A 159 -4.06 4.04 -4.34
N SER A 160 -3.66 5.29 -4.59
CA SER A 160 -3.75 5.91 -5.93
C SER A 160 -2.40 6.35 -6.50
N GLY A 161 -1.34 6.48 -5.68
CA GLY A 161 0.01 6.78 -6.13
C GLY A 161 0.62 5.58 -6.86
N ASN A 162 1.03 5.76 -8.12
CA ASN A 162 1.64 4.72 -8.92
C ASN A 162 3.16 4.96 -9.03
N TYR A 163 3.95 4.08 -8.45
CA TYR A 163 5.41 4.22 -8.39
C TYR A 163 6.10 3.01 -8.99
N ALA A 164 7.15 3.24 -9.76
CA ALA A 164 8.04 2.16 -10.13
C ALA A 164 8.63 1.54 -8.86
N PRO A 165 8.48 0.22 -8.64
CA PRO A 165 8.87 -0.41 -7.36
C PRO A 165 10.39 -0.46 -7.19
N GLY A 166 11.16 -0.30 -8.24
CA GLY A 166 12.61 -0.46 -8.20
C GLY A 166 12.99 -1.81 -7.57
N SER A 167 14.06 -1.82 -6.82
CA SER A 167 14.59 -3.05 -6.22
C SER A 167 13.66 -3.74 -5.21
N THR A 168 12.55 -3.13 -4.77
CA THR A 168 11.54 -3.82 -3.95
C THR A 168 10.82 -4.94 -4.72
N TYR A 169 10.92 -4.95 -6.05
CA TYR A 169 10.36 -5.98 -6.92
C TYR A 169 11.24 -7.23 -7.04
N LYS A 170 12.52 -7.16 -6.65
CA LYS A 170 13.47 -8.27 -6.80
C LYS A 170 13.09 -9.56 -6.08
N PRO A 171 12.50 -9.54 -4.86
CA PRO A 171 12.01 -10.77 -4.23
C PRO A 171 10.97 -11.51 -5.07
N LEU A 172 10.06 -10.80 -5.77
CA LEU A 172 9.10 -11.41 -6.70
C LEU A 172 9.80 -12.06 -7.90
N VAL A 173 10.78 -11.36 -8.49
CA VAL A 173 11.57 -11.90 -9.61
C VAL A 173 12.36 -13.14 -9.17
N ALA A 174 12.87 -13.16 -7.94
CA ALA A 174 13.50 -14.33 -7.34
C ALA A 174 12.54 -15.51 -7.23
N ILE A 175 11.31 -15.29 -6.73
CA ILE A 175 10.27 -16.32 -6.67
C ILE A 175 9.95 -16.84 -8.08
N ALA A 176 9.76 -15.96 -9.06
CA ALA A 176 9.50 -16.35 -10.44
C ALA A 176 10.62 -17.23 -11.02
N ALA A 177 11.88 -16.89 -10.75
CA ALA A 177 13.04 -17.64 -11.21
C ALA A 177 13.20 -19.00 -10.52
N LEU A 178 12.95 -19.07 -9.22
CA LEU A 178 12.99 -20.29 -8.43
C LEU A 178 11.86 -21.25 -8.84
N GLU A 179 10.63 -20.76 -8.93
CA GLU A 179 9.45 -21.58 -9.28
C GLU A 179 9.45 -22.04 -10.75
N SER A 180 10.11 -21.30 -11.64
CA SER A 180 10.33 -21.77 -13.03
C SER A 180 11.55 -22.66 -13.20
N GLY A 181 12.30 -22.94 -12.12
CA GLY A 181 13.48 -23.82 -12.15
C GLY A 181 14.70 -23.21 -12.85
N VAL A 182 14.69 -21.93 -13.18
CA VAL A 182 15.82 -21.23 -13.80
C VAL A 182 17.01 -21.15 -12.84
N ILE A 183 16.73 -20.96 -11.57
CA ILE A 183 17.73 -21.04 -10.50
C ILE A 183 17.22 -21.94 -9.37
N THR A 184 18.15 -22.36 -8.52
CA THR A 184 17.90 -22.96 -7.20
C THR A 184 18.46 -22.03 -6.12
N PRO A 185 18.10 -22.19 -4.83
CA PRO A 185 18.69 -21.41 -3.75
C PRO A 185 20.23 -21.41 -3.73
N ASN A 186 20.86 -22.49 -4.21
CA ASN A 186 22.31 -22.67 -4.23
C ASN A 186 22.98 -22.21 -5.55
N THR A 187 22.21 -21.80 -6.54
CA THR A 187 22.76 -21.35 -7.82
C THR A 187 23.61 -20.10 -7.62
N ARG A 188 24.86 -20.15 -8.14
CA ARG A 188 25.78 -19.01 -8.11
C ARG A 188 25.98 -18.45 -9.51
N ILE A 189 25.77 -17.15 -9.65
CA ILE A 189 25.89 -16.40 -10.90
C ILE A 189 27.09 -15.45 -10.82
N ASN A 190 27.86 -15.38 -11.88
CA ASN A 190 28.94 -14.40 -11.98
C ASN A 190 28.36 -13.01 -12.23
N VAL A 191 28.72 -12.05 -11.39
CA VAL A 191 28.21 -10.67 -11.36
C VAL A 191 29.37 -9.69 -11.60
N PRO A 192 29.75 -9.43 -12.88
CA PRO A 192 30.72 -8.41 -13.19
C PRO A 192 30.14 -7.00 -12.95
N TYR A 193 31.04 -6.01 -12.86
CA TYR A 193 30.61 -4.61 -12.80
C TYR A 193 29.80 -4.18 -14.03
N LYS A 194 30.15 -4.69 -15.21
CA LYS A 194 29.55 -4.30 -16.49
C LYS A 194 29.39 -5.50 -17.41
N GLU A 195 28.25 -5.61 -18.06
CA GLU A 195 27.96 -6.68 -19.03
C GLU A 195 26.97 -6.19 -20.09
N GLU A 196 27.09 -6.69 -21.30
CA GLU A 196 26.15 -6.45 -22.39
C GLU A 196 25.01 -7.47 -22.33
N ILE A 197 23.78 -6.98 -22.38
CA ILE A 197 22.56 -7.80 -22.43
C ILE A 197 21.69 -7.29 -23.59
N GLY A 198 21.50 -8.14 -24.59
CA GLY A 198 20.96 -7.68 -25.87
C GLY A 198 21.92 -6.66 -26.51
N ASN A 199 21.43 -5.51 -26.88
CA ASN A 199 22.23 -4.44 -27.50
C ASN A 199 22.52 -3.29 -26.52
N MET A 200 22.41 -3.54 -25.20
CA MET A 200 22.60 -2.51 -24.17
C MET A 200 23.65 -2.95 -23.14
N ILE A 201 24.40 -1.98 -22.66
CA ILE A 201 25.38 -2.18 -21.61
C ILE A 201 24.74 -1.87 -20.27
N PHE A 202 24.76 -2.83 -19.37
CA PHE A 202 24.28 -2.71 -18.01
C PHE A 202 25.42 -2.65 -17.01
N THR A 203 25.22 -1.90 -15.92
CA THR A 203 26.18 -1.80 -14.82
C THR A 203 25.57 -2.30 -13.51
N ASN A 204 26.41 -2.88 -12.66
CA ASN A 204 26.00 -3.30 -11.32
C ASN A 204 26.24 -2.18 -10.32
N ASN A 205 25.27 -1.89 -9.47
CA ASN A 205 25.35 -0.87 -8.41
C ASN A 205 26.41 -1.19 -7.35
N GLY A 206 26.67 -2.47 -7.06
CA GLY A 206 27.64 -2.95 -6.09
C GLY A 206 29.04 -3.25 -6.68
N GLY A 207 29.34 -2.78 -7.90
CA GLY A 207 30.62 -3.09 -8.56
C GLY A 207 30.72 -4.55 -9.02
N ASN A 208 31.97 -5.09 -9.06
CA ASN A 208 32.21 -6.49 -9.38
C ASN A 208 32.07 -7.35 -8.12
N GLN A 209 31.07 -8.24 -8.06
CA GLN A 209 30.78 -9.08 -6.91
C GLN A 209 31.23 -10.55 -7.11
N GLY A 210 31.82 -10.90 -8.25
CA GLY A 210 32.21 -12.28 -8.55
C GLY A 210 31.03 -13.24 -8.62
N ARG A 211 31.17 -14.45 -8.06
CA ARG A 211 30.10 -15.47 -8.07
C ARG A 211 29.30 -15.45 -6.79
N ILE A 212 28.11 -14.90 -6.83
CA ILE A 212 27.17 -14.76 -5.72
C ILE A 212 25.93 -15.64 -5.88
N ASN A 213 25.26 -15.96 -4.77
CA ASN A 213 23.97 -16.63 -4.73
C ASN A 213 22.81 -15.62 -4.59
N LEU A 214 21.58 -16.15 -4.56
CA LEU A 214 20.37 -15.34 -4.44
C LEU A 214 20.32 -14.51 -3.14
N GLU A 215 20.70 -15.12 -2.01
CA GLU A 215 20.70 -14.46 -0.71
C GLU A 215 21.56 -13.20 -0.72
N HIS A 216 22.83 -13.32 -1.11
CA HIS A 216 23.74 -12.19 -1.23
C HIS A 216 23.32 -11.17 -2.31
N ALA A 217 22.66 -11.64 -3.37
CA ALA A 217 22.12 -10.74 -4.40
C ALA A 217 20.95 -9.88 -3.91
N LEU A 218 20.10 -10.41 -3.02
CA LEU A 218 19.05 -9.65 -2.35
C LEU A 218 19.62 -8.70 -1.28
N GLU A 219 20.52 -9.18 -0.44
CA GLU A 219 21.25 -8.44 0.60
C GLU A 219 21.86 -7.16 0.05
N THR A 220 22.70 -7.29 -0.98
CA THR A 220 23.40 -6.16 -1.61
C THR A 220 22.59 -5.47 -2.70
N SER A 221 21.38 -5.96 -2.95
CA SER A 221 20.51 -5.45 -4.02
C SER A 221 21.18 -5.46 -5.43
N SER A 222 21.92 -6.52 -5.76
CA SER A 222 22.70 -6.65 -7.00
C SER A 222 21.84 -6.54 -8.26
N ASN A 223 22.01 -5.49 -9.05
CA ASN A 223 21.25 -5.32 -10.29
C ASN A 223 21.68 -6.37 -11.34
N MET A 224 22.97 -6.60 -11.51
CA MET A 224 23.49 -7.51 -12.53
C MET A 224 23.00 -8.96 -12.31
N PHE A 225 22.90 -9.41 -11.06
CA PHE A 225 22.31 -10.72 -10.76
C PHE A 225 20.88 -10.79 -11.29
N PHE A 226 20.04 -9.80 -10.98
CA PHE A 226 18.64 -9.78 -11.38
C PHE A 226 18.42 -9.51 -12.86
N TYR A 227 19.28 -8.75 -13.53
CA TYR A 227 19.28 -8.63 -15.00
C TYR A 227 19.45 -10.01 -15.65
N LYS A 228 20.46 -10.76 -15.25
CA LYS A 228 20.78 -12.08 -15.83
C LYS A 228 19.69 -13.11 -15.51
N VAL A 229 19.30 -13.20 -14.25
CA VAL A 229 18.25 -14.13 -13.82
C VAL A 229 16.91 -13.80 -14.47
N GLY A 230 16.54 -12.52 -14.53
CA GLY A 230 15.29 -12.10 -15.13
C GLY A 230 15.21 -12.39 -16.62
N VAL A 231 16.29 -12.14 -17.36
CA VAL A 231 16.35 -12.48 -18.81
C VAL A 231 16.23 -14.00 -19.02
N GLN A 232 16.87 -14.83 -18.18
CA GLN A 232 16.74 -16.28 -18.23
C GLN A 232 15.34 -16.77 -17.85
N THR A 233 14.69 -16.12 -16.88
CA THR A 233 13.32 -16.43 -16.46
C THR A 233 12.30 -16.07 -17.54
N GLY A 234 12.58 -15.00 -18.28
CA GLY A 234 11.71 -14.47 -19.31
C GLY A 234 10.57 -13.62 -18.74
N ILE A 235 10.21 -12.56 -19.49
CA ILE A 235 9.19 -11.60 -19.03
C ILE A 235 7.83 -12.25 -18.78
N ASP A 236 7.45 -13.24 -19.57
CA ASP A 236 6.13 -13.87 -19.44
C ASP A 236 5.98 -14.62 -18.10
N ASN A 237 7.04 -15.26 -17.59
CA ASN A 237 7.05 -15.88 -16.27
C ASN A 237 7.04 -14.82 -15.15
N ILE A 238 7.78 -13.73 -15.30
CA ILE A 238 7.76 -12.62 -14.33
C ILE A 238 6.35 -12.01 -14.26
N VAL A 239 5.72 -11.74 -15.40
CA VAL A 239 4.34 -11.22 -15.48
C VAL A 239 3.33 -12.19 -14.86
N LYS A 240 3.49 -13.50 -15.12
CA LYS A 240 2.65 -14.54 -14.50
C LYS A 240 2.68 -14.44 -12.98
N TRP A 241 3.87 -14.39 -12.40
CA TRP A 241 4.03 -14.29 -10.95
C TRP A 241 3.58 -12.94 -10.39
N ALA A 242 3.80 -11.83 -11.10
CA ALA A 242 3.27 -10.53 -10.72
C ALA A 242 1.74 -10.56 -10.60
N LYS A 243 1.04 -11.17 -11.57
CA LYS A 243 -0.41 -11.33 -11.54
C LYS A 243 -0.88 -12.24 -10.40
N ILE A 244 -0.15 -13.32 -10.09
CA ILE A 244 -0.44 -14.23 -8.96
C ILE A 244 -0.36 -13.45 -7.64
N PHE A 245 0.65 -12.61 -7.44
CA PHE A 245 0.78 -11.74 -6.28
C PHE A 245 -0.27 -10.60 -6.22
N GLY A 246 -1.00 -10.37 -7.28
CA GLY A 246 -2.09 -9.36 -7.32
C GLY A 246 -1.71 -8.03 -7.96
N PHE A 247 -0.52 -7.88 -8.54
CA PHE A 247 -0.15 -6.69 -9.29
C PHE A 247 -0.96 -6.54 -10.60
N GLY A 248 -1.16 -5.29 -11.03
CA GLY A 248 -1.91 -4.96 -12.24
C GLY A 248 -3.42 -5.14 -12.10
N ARG A 249 -3.95 -5.26 -10.89
CA ARG A 249 -5.38 -5.32 -10.56
C ARG A 249 -5.63 -4.66 -9.21
N LYS A 250 -6.89 -4.38 -8.89
CA LYS A 250 -7.30 -3.90 -7.57
C LYS A 250 -6.97 -4.92 -6.49
N THR A 251 -6.60 -4.45 -5.31
CA THR A 251 -6.36 -5.30 -4.13
C THR A 251 -7.65 -5.78 -3.51
N GLY A 252 -8.73 -5.01 -3.69
CA GLY A 252 -10.04 -5.25 -3.10
C GLY A 252 -10.31 -4.47 -1.81
N ILE A 253 -9.41 -3.53 -1.44
CA ILE A 253 -9.68 -2.61 -0.33
C ILE A 253 -10.94 -1.78 -0.65
N GLU A 254 -11.73 -1.46 0.35
CA GLU A 254 -13.06 -0.84 0.18
C GLU A 254 -13.00 0.54 -0.47
N ILE A 255 -11.92 1.28 -0.27
CA ILE A 255 -11.77 2.65 -0.79
C ILE A 255 -11.23 2.67 -2.22
N GLY A 256 -11.31 3.84 -2.87
CA GLY A 256 -10.82 4.02 -4.23
C GLY A 256 -9.34 3.68 -4.40
N GLU A 257 -9.00 2.85 -5.39
CA GLU A 257 -7.64 2.45 -5.69
C GLU A 257 -7.37 2.37 -7.20
N THR A 258 -6.11 2.55 -7.60
CA THR A 258 -5.64 2.35 -8.97
C THR A 258 -5.02 0.96 -9.16
N ILE A 259 -5.04 0.47 -10.40
CA ILE A 259 -4.57 -0.89 -10.70
C ILE A 259 -3.06 -0.99 -10.93
N GLY A 260 -2.38 0.15 -11.16
CA GLY A 260 -0.99 0.14 -11.55
C GLY A 260 -0.75 -0.45 -12.95
N SER A 261 0.51 -0.76 -13.25
CA SER A 261 0.90 -1.38 -14.53
C SER A 261 2.02 -2.39 -14.35
N ILE A 262 2.00 -3.45 -15.16
CA ILE A 262 3.05 -4.47 -15.22
C ILE A 262 3.78 -4.33 -16.55
N ALA A 263 5.11 -4.20 -16.50
CA ALA A 263 5.95 -4.25 -17.69
C ALA A 263 5.81 -5.59 -18.41
N SER A 264 5.30 -5.55 -19.65
CA SER A 264 5.05 -6.76 -20.46
C SER A 264 5.17 -6.46 -21.95
N LYS A 265 5.30 -7.52 -22.75
CA LYS A 265 5.26 -7.43 -24.22
C LYS A 265 3.97 -6.78 -24.69
N GLU A 266 2.85 -7.18 -24.08
CA GLU A 266 1.53 -6.66 -24.40
C GLU A 266 1.42 -5.17 -24.10
N TYR A 267 1.84 -4.74 -22.89
CA TYR A 267 1.85 -3.34 -22.49
C TYR A 267 2.67 -2.49 -23.47
N LYS A 268 3.90 -2.92 -23.79
CA LYS A 268 4.78 -2.19 -24.70
C LYS A 268 4.18 -2.07 -26.11
N ARG A 269 3.60 -3.16 -26.65
CA ARG A 269 2.96 -3.15 -27.95
C ARG A 269 1.73 -2.25 -27.98
N GLN A 270 0.89 -2.32 -26.94
CA GLN A 270 -0.37 -1.54 -26.86
C GLN A 270 -0.12 -0.03 -26.76
N TYR A 271 0.82 0.40 -25.92
CA TYR A 271 1.01 1.82 -25.60
C TYR A 271 2.10 2.50 -26.43
N PHE A 272 3.07 1.74 -26.97
CA PHE A 272 4.21 2.30 -27.70
C PHE A 272 4.35 1.76 -29.13
N GLY A 273 3.62 0.71 -29.51
CA GLY A 273 3.71 0.10 -30.83
C GLY A 273 5.05 -0.61 -31.10
N GLU A 274 5.80 -0.95 -30.05
CA GLU A 274 7.16 -1.47 -30.15
C GLU A 274 7.26 -2.94 -29.75
N ASP A 275 8.27 -3.65 -30.29
CA ASP A 275 8.62 -5.00 -29.87
C ASP A 275 9.41 -5.03 -28.55
N TRP A 276 9.34 -6.20 -27.90
CA TRP A 276 10.03 -6.47 -26.65
C TRP A 276 11.43 -7.07 -26.88
N TYR A 277 12.44 -6.55 -26.23
CA TYR A 277 13.83 -7.01 -26.32
C TYR A 277 14.36 -7.51 -24.97
N PRO A 278 15.46 -8.32 -24.96
CA PRO A 278 16.05 -8.81 -23.70
C PRO A 278 16.42 -7.69 -22.72
N ALA A 279 16.87 -6.55 -23.20
CA ALA A 279 17.16 -5.38 -22.37
C ALA A 279 15.93 -4.86 -21.63
N ASN A 280 14.71 -4.95 -22.23
CA ASN A 280 13.48 -4.59 -21.54
C ASN A 280 13.19 -5.55 -20.38
N THR A 281 13.45 -6.87 -20.58
CA THR A 281 13.29 -7.84 -19.48
C THR A 281 14.29 -7.55 -18.35
N ALA A 282 15.54 -7.23 -18.67
CA ALA A 282 16.53 -6.86 -17.66
C ALA A 282 16.06 -5.67 -16.81
N MET A 283 15.62 -4.57 -17.45
CA MET A 283 15.08 -3.41 -16.73
C MET A 283 13.85 -3.72 -15.92
N ALA A 284 12.89 -4.47 -16.48
CA ALA A 284 11.67 -4.88 -15.77
C ALA A 284 11.99 -5.75 -14.54
N SER A 285 13.05 -6.56 -14.59
CA SER A 285 13.46 -7.46 -13.49
C SER A 285 14.00 -6.75 -12.26
N ILE A 286 14.34 -5.49 -12.38
CA ILE A 286 14.71 -4.65 -11.24
C ILE A 286 13.62 -3.64 -10.86
N GLY A 287 12.39 -3.87 -11.34
CA GLY A 287 11.23 -3.03 -11.02
C GLY A 287 11.22 -1.67 -11.70
N GLN A 288 11.89 -1.53 -12.84
CA GLN A 288 11.93 -0.32 -13.67
C GLN A 288 11.06 -0.50 -14.93
N LEU A 289 11.25 0.38 -15.89
CA LEU A 289 10.53 0.43 -17.16
C LEU A 289 9.05 0.79 -16.93
N TYR A 290 8.12 -0.08 -17.32
CA TYR A 290 6.67 0.17 -17.25
C TYR A 290 6.00 -0.41 -15.98
N ASN A 291 6.79 -0.91 -15.01
CA ASN A 291 6.25 -1.32 -13.73
C ASN A 291 5.88 -0.08 -12.91
N ALA A 292 4.63 -0.03 -12.45
CA ALA A 292 4.16 1.02 -11.56
C ALA A 292 3.07 0.45 -10.63
N PHE A 293 3.29 0.53 -9.32
CA PHE A 293 2.41 -0.07 -8.30
C PHE A 293 2.13 0.91 -7.17
N THR A 294 1.00 0.68 -6.50
CA THR A 294 0.62 1.47 -5.34
C THR A 294 1.24 0.93 -4.06
N PRO A 295 1.43 1.75 -3.01
CA PRO A 295 1.89 1.30 -1.70
C PRO A 295 1.03 0.17 -1.11
N ILE A 296 -0.29 0.19 -1.31
CA ILE A 296 -1.19 -0.88 -0.84
C ILE A 296 -0.90 -2.22 -1.58
N GLN A 297 -0.57 -2.19 -2.87
CA GLN A 297 -0.15 -3.38 -3.59
C GLN A 297 1.21 -3.89 -3.10
N LEU A 298 2.14 -2.97 -2.78
CA LEU A 298 3.46 -3.33 -2.27
C LEU A 298 3.39 -3.96 -0.87
N VAL A 299 2.57 -3.42 0.04
CA VAL A 299 2.42 -4.01 1.37
C VAL A 299 1.74 -5.37 1.30
N ASN A 300 0.69 -5.51 0.47
CA ASN A 300 0.01 -6.79 0.29
C ASN A 300 0.96 -7.88 -0.25
N TYR A 301 1.76 -7.55 -1.26
CA TYR A 301 2.79 -8.44 -1.80
C TYR A 301 3.81 -8.89 -0.74
N VAL A 302 4.28 -7.98 0.09
CA VAL A 302 5.25 -8.31 1.17
C VAL A 302 4.59 -9.10 2.29
N SER A 303 3.33 -8.80 2.63
CA SER A 303 2.53 -9.60 3.55
C SER A 303 2.41 -11.06 3.11
N ILE A 304 2.18 -11.31 1.81
CA ILE A 304 2.14 -12.67 1.25
C ILE A 304 3.48 -13.40 1.44
N ILE A 305 4.60 -12.73 1.24
CA ILE A 305 5.93 -13.33 1.50
C ILE A 305 6.09 -13.64 2.99
N ALA A 306 5.70 -12.70 3.86
CA ALA A 306 5.84 -12.83 5.30
C ALA A 306 5.09 -14.05 5.86
N ASN A 307 3.83 -14.24 5.44
CA ASN A 307 2.91 -15.24 6.00
C ASN A 307 2.80 -16.55 5.19
N ASP A 308 3.89 -16.97 4.55
CA ASP A 308 4.01 -18.25 3.86
C ASP A 308 3.06 -18.42 2.66
N GLY A 309 2.85 -17.35 1.91
CA GLY A 309 2.09 -17.37 0.67
C GLY A 309 0.58 -17.24 0.84
N LYS A 310 0.10 -16.90 2.02
CA LYS A 310 -1.33 -16.60 2.25
C LYS A 310 -1.61 -15.17 1.80
N LYS A 311 -2.57 -15.02 0.92
CA LYS A 311 -3.00 -13.73 0.39
C LYS A 311 -4.38 -13.38 0.95
N PHE A 312 -4.41 -12.44 1.87
CA PHE A 312 -5.62 -11.84 2.38
C PHE A 312 -6.03 -10.63 1.52
N THR A 313 -7.32 -10.30 1.53
CA THR A 313 -7.79 -9.02 0.99
C THR A 313 -7.54 -7.92 2.01
N PRO A 314 -6.77 -6.87 1.65
CA PRO A 314 -6.61 -5.72 2.54
C PRO A 314 -7.95 -5.06 2.82
N HIS A 315 -8.22 -4.68 4.08
CA HIS A 315 -9.47 -4.05 4.45
C HIS A 315 -9.30 -3.03 5.58
N LEU A 316 -10.20 -2.05 5.60
CA LEU A 316 -10.29 -0.97 6.58
C LEU A 316 -11.47 -1.15 7.52
N ILE A 317 -12.53 -1.83 7.08
CA ILE A 317 -13.71 -2.07 7.91
C ILE A 317 -13.49 -3.33 8.74
N LYS A 318 -13.54 -3.18 10.06
CA LYS A 318 -13.45 -4.28 11.01
C LYS A 318 -14.81 -4.92 11.26
N MET A 319 -15.83 -4.09 11.48
CA MET A 319 -17.22 -4.51 11.61
C MET A 319 -18.17 -3.32 11.52
N ALA A 320 -19.43 -3.59 11.26
CA ALA A 320 -20.51 -2.64 11.45
C ALA A 320 -21.51 -3.18 12.48
N VAL A 321 -22.08 -2.28 13.30
CA VAL A 321 -22.99 -2.61 14.40
C VAL A 321 -24.23 -1.73 14.33
N ASP A 322 -25.41 -2.33 14.44
CA ASP A 322 -26.66 -1.60 14.46
C ASP A 322 -27.01 -1.02 15.85
N GLU A 323 -28.08 -0.24 15.93
CA GLU A 323 -28.55 0.39 17.15
C GLU A 323 -28.84 -0.62 18.32
N SER A 324 -29.07 -1.88 17.98
CA SER A 324 -29.29 -2.93 18.99
C SER A 324 -28.00 -3.53 19.54
N GLY A 325 -26.85 -3.17 18.98
CA GLY A 325 -25.55 -3.77 19.27
C GLY A 325 -25.30 -5.06 18.48
N THR A 326 -26.09 -5.35 17.44
CA THR A 326 -25.92 -6.53 16.60
C THR A 326 -24.89 -6.25 15.52
N ILE A 327 -23.90 -7.14 15.35
CA ILE A 327 -22.95 -7.06 14.25
C ILE A 327 -23.69 -7.42 12.95
N THR A 328 -23.73 -6.49 12.00
CA THR A 328 -24.40 -6.62 10.71
C THR A 328 -23.44 -6.88 9.55
N TYR A 329 -22.15 -6.56 9.74
CA TYR A 329 -21.09 -6.78 8.77
C TYR A 329 -19.78 -7.11 9.47
N GLU A 330 -19.06 -8.11 8.94
CA GLU A 330 -17.65 -8.39 9.17
C GLU A 330 -16.98 -8.73 7.83
N PRO A 331 -15.71 -8.36 7.61
CA PRO A 331 -15.00 -8.74 6.39
C PRO A 331 -14.78 -10.26 6.32
N PRO A 332 -14.65 -10.83 5.12
CA PRO A 332 -14.24 -12.22 4.96
C PRO A 332 -12.91 -12.51 5.61
N LYS A 333 -12.80 -13.64 6.34
CA LYS A 333 -11.57 -14.08 7.04
C LYS A 333 -10.77 -15.11 6.23
N ASP A 334 -11.18 -15.38 4.99
CA ASP A 334 -10.56 -16.32 4.09
C ASP A 334 -9.31 -15.72 3.40
N TYR A 335 -8.47 -16.60 2.90
CA TYR A 335 -7.28 -16.24 2.14
C TYR A 335 -7.10 -17.18 0.94
N GLU A 336 -6.44 -16.66 -0.08
CA GLU A 336 -5.94 -17.46 -1.20
C GLU A 336 -4.53 -17.98 -0.86
N GLN A 337 -4.33 -19.31 -0.86
CA GLN A 337 -2.99 -19.90 -0.74
C GLN A 337 -2.30 -19.87 -2.10
N LEU A 338 -1.25 -19.07 -2.23
CA LEU A 338 -0.49 -19.01 -3.48
C LEU A 338 0.37 -20.28 -3.69
N PRO A 339 0.54 -20.72 -4.94
CA PRO A 339 1.26 -21.96 -5.28
C PRO A 339 2.79 -21.75 -5.27
N ILE A 340 3.34 -21.32 -4.14
CA ILE A 340 4.77 -21.10 -3.94
C ILE A 340 5.31 -22.21 -3.05
N SER A 341 6.40 -22.87 -3.46
CA SER A 341 7.02 -23.87 -2.62
C SER A 341 7.71 -23.24 -1.41
N GLN A 342 7.52 -23.81 -0.22
CA GLN A 342 8.09 -23.29 1.03
C GLN A 342 9.61 -23.11 0.93
N LYS A 343 10.31 -24.10 0.37
CA LYS A 343 11.76 -24.02 0.14
C LYS A 343 12.21 -22.78 -0.64
N ASN A 344 11.45 -22.40 -1.66
CA ASN A 344 11.77 -21.24 -2.50
C ASN A 344 11.44 -19.94 -1.78
N LEU A 345 10.31 -19.91 -1.07
CA LEU A 345 9.91 -18.78 -0.25
C LEU A 345 10.92 -18.52 0.88
N ASP A 346 11.37 -19.56 1.58
CA ASP A 346 12.39 -19.46 2.62
C ASP A 346 13.73 -18.92 2.09
N ALA A 347 14.10 -19.27 0.85
CA ALA A 347 15.31 -18.74 0.23
C ALA A 347 15.22 -17.23 -0.01
N VAL A 348 14.03 -16.75 -0.39
CA VAL A 348 13.77 -15.30 -0.57
C VAL A 348 13.72 -14.59 0.78
N LYS A 349 13.05 -15.17 1.79
CA LYS A 349 13.00 -14.64 3.15
C LYS A 349 14.41 -14.49 3.75
N ARG A 350 15.32 -15.48 3.57
CA ARG A 350 16.72 -15.37 4.00
C ARG A 350 17.46 -14.21 3.33
N GLY A 351 17.21 -13.96 2.05
CA GLY A 351 17.77 -12.78 1.40
C GLY A 351 17.19 -11.46 1.93
N MET A 352 15.90 -11.44 2.26
CA MET A 352 15.25 -10.24 2.80
C MET A 352 15.68 -9.91 4.24
N ILE A 353 15.92 -10.93 5.10
CA ILE A 353 16.46 -10.66 6.45
C ILE A 353 17.90 -10.17 6.36
N ALA A 354 18.71 -10.66 5.42
CA ALA A 354 20.09 -10.21 5.21
C ALA A 354 20.16 -8.72 4.81
N VAL A 355 19.18 -8.20 4.07
CA VAL A 355 19.09 -6.75 3.72
C VAL A 355 19.16 -5.84 4.95
N VAL A 356 18.61 -6.29 6.09
CA VAL A 356 18.46 -5.48 7.30
C VAL A 356 19.47 -5.86 8.38
N ASN A 357 19.83 -7.15 8.48
CA ASN A 357 20.58 -7.66 9.64
C ASN A 357 22.03 -8.06 9.31
N SER A 358 22.45 -8.09 8.04
CA SER A 358 23.82 -8.38 7.64
C SER A 358 24.65 -7.11 7.49
N GLU A 359 25.96 -7.21 7.66
CA GLU A 359 26.91 -6.09 7.56
C GLU A 359 26.84 -5.39 6.19
N ASP A 360 26.71 -6.16 5.09
CA ASP A 360 26.58 -5.65 3.71
C ASP A 360 25.14 -5.29 3.31
N GLY A 361 24.18 -5.44 4.23
CA GLY A 361 22.76 -5.20 4.00
C GLY A 361 22.45 -3.74 3.70
N THR A 362 21.66 -3.51 2.64
CA THR A 362 21.38 -2.13 2.16
C THR A 362 20.56 -1.28 3.13
N ALA A 363 20.00 -1.86 4.21
CA ALA A 363 19.27 -1.17 5.29
C ALA A 363 19.85 -1.44 6.68
N ALA A 364 21.02 -2.10 6.80
CA ALA A 364 21.59 -2.51 8.09
C ALA A 364 21.83 -1.34 9.05
N GLU A 365 22.35 -0.23 8.55
CA GLU A 365 22.66 0.95 9.38
C GLU A 365 21.37 1.56 9.99
N GLN A 366 20.24 1.55 9.26
CA GLN A 366 18.98 2.14 9.71
C GLN A 366 18.31 1.32 10.83
N PHE A 367 18.63 0.03 10.92
CA PHE A 367 18.09 -0.88 11.93
C PHE A 367 19.11 -1.32 12.98
N LYS A 368 20.29 -0.68 12.98
CA LYS A 368 21.30 -0.93 14.02
C LYS A 368 20.66 -0.76 15.41
N ASP A 369 20.94 -1.73 16.29
CA ASP A 369 20.40 -1.79 17.66
C ASP A 369 18.85 -1.87 17.73
N PHE A 370 18.17 -2.26 16.61
CA PHE A 370 16.74 -2.51 16.64
C PHE A 370 16.45 -3.85 17.34
N PRO A 371 15.48 -3.90 18.27
CA PRO A 371 15.30 -5.05 19.16
C PRO A 371 14.64 -6.28 18.52
N PHE A 372 14.24 -6.20 17.25
CA PHE A 372 13.54 -7.26 16.55
C PHE A 372 14.22 -7.54 15.21
N ASP A 373 14.18 -8.81 14.78
CA ASP A 373 14.63 -9.19 13.45
C ASP A 373 13.60 -8.76 12.39
N VAL A 374 14.06 -7.95 11.46
CA VAL A 374 13.26 -7.38 10.37
C VAL A 374 13.75 -7.94 9.04
N ALA A 375 12.83 -8.42 8.22
CA ALA A 375 13.13 -8.73 6.83
C ALA A 375 12.59 -7.61 5.92
N GLY A 376 13.39 -7.16 4.94
CA GLY A 376 12.97 -6.05 4.10
C GLY A 376 13.68 -5.98 2.76
N LYS A 377 13.35 -4.96 1.99
CA LYS A 377 14.00 -4.65 0.72
C LYS A 377 13.95 -3.16 0.45
N THR A 378 15.12 -2.56 0.25
CA THR A 378 15.24 -1.18 -0.24
C THR A 378 14.95 -1.09 -1.73
N GLY A 379 14.31 -0.02 -2.15
CA GLY A 379 14.06 0.33 -3.54
C GLY A 379 14.46 1.77 -3.83
N THR A 380 15.05 1.98 -4.98
CA THR A 380 15.27 3.31 -5.54
C THR A 380 14.74 3.25 -6.95
N SER A 381 13.80 4.12 -7.29
CA SER A 381 13.24 4.15 -8.61
C SER A 381 13.52 5.46 -9.31
N GLU A 382 14.00 5.33 -10.53
CA GLU A 382 14.29 6.47 -11.40
C GLU A 382 12.98 7.12 -11.87
N THR A 383 12.98 8.45 -11.93
CA THR A 383 11.84 9.26 -12.42
C THR A 383 11.93 9.53 -13.91
N GLY A 384 13.11 9.26 -14.52
CA GLY A 384 13.46 9.66 -15.90
C GLY A 384 13.96 11.09 -16.00
N ARG A 385 14.09 11.79 -14.87
CA ARG A 385 14.57 13.19 -14.79
C ARG A 385 15.70 13.37 -13.77
N GLU A 386 16.56 12.34 -13.61
CA GLU A 386 17.61 12.29 -12.60
C GLU A 386 18.69 13.40 -12.74
N ALA A 387 18.66 14.16 -13.84
CA ALA A 387 19.51 15.34 -14.00
C ALA A 387 19.00 16.56 -13.18
N THR A 388 17.74 16.59 -12.81
CA THR A 388 17.06 17.73 -12.17
C THR A 388 16.21 17.34 -10.97
N GLU A 389 15.94 16.07 -10.77
CA GLU A 389 15.09 15.55 -9.70
C GLU A 389 15.75 14.36 -9.01
N SER A 390 15.48 14.22 -7.72
CA SER A 390 15.90 13.05 -6.96
C SER A 390 15.04 11.83 -7.33
N SER A 391 15.63 10.64 -7.26
CA SER A 391 14.87 9.38 -7.42
C SER A 391 13.90 9.17 -6.27
N ASN A 392 12.82 8.39 -6.50
CA ASN A 392 11.93 7.98 -5.42
C ASN A 392 12.62 6.95 -4.52
N GLY A 393 12.43 7.09 -3.22
CA GLY A 393 12.87 6.13 -2.22
C GLY A 393 11.73 5.22 -1.80
N LEU A 394 11.98 3.89 -1.79
CA LEU A 394 11.01 2.90 -1.36
C LEU A 394 11.63 1.94 -0.34
N PHE A 395 10.86 1.51 0.61
CA PHE A 395 11.24 0.41 1.48
C PHE A 395 10.01 -0.44 1.80
N VAL A 396 10.19 -1.76 1.72
CA VAL A 396 9.16 -2.73 2.11
C VAL A 396 9.76 -3.68 3.12
N CYS A 397 9.01 -4.04 4.16
CA CYS A 397 9.50 -4.90 5.22
C CYS A 397 8.38 -5.59 5.98
N TYR A 398 8.75 -6.58 6.77
CA TYR A 398 7.87 -7.23 7.74
C TYR A 398 8.64 -7.60 9.01
N ALA A 399 7.93 -7.71 10.10
CA ALA A 399 8.49 -8.08 11.41
C ALA A 399 7.45 -8.75 12.31
N PRO A 400 7.90 -9.54 13.33
CA PRO A 400 9.22 -10.13 13.43
C PRO A 400 9.51 -11.15 12.31
N TYR A 401 10.78 -11.43 12.01
CA TYR A 401 11.13 -12.36 10.92
C TYR A 401 10.58 -13.77 11.14
N GLU A 402 10.78 -14.34 12.35
CA GLU A 402 10.41 -15.73 12.67
C GLU A 402 8.88 -15.93 12.79
N LYS A 403 8.18 -14.94 13.30
CA LYS A 403 6.72 -14.97 13.47
C LYS A 403 6.13 -13.63 13.01
N PRO A 404 5.95 -13.44 11.72
CA PRO A 404 5.49 -12.17 11.19
C PRO A 404 4.13 -11.74 11.73
N GLU A 405 4.03 -10.49 12.14
CA GLU A 405 2.81 -9.86 12.63
C GLU A 405 2.39 -8.73 11.70
N ILE A 406 3.33 -7.85 11.32
CA ILE A 406 3.05 -6.72 10.45
C ILE A 406 3.96 -6.66 9.23
N ALA A 407 3.41 -6.16 8.13
CA ALA A 407 4.13 -5.73 6.94
C ALA A 407 3.96 -4.22 6.74
N ILE A 408 5.01 -3.56 6.22
CA ILE A 408 4.99 -2.12 5.96
C ILE A 408 5.56 -1.86 4.56
N ALA A 409 4.90 -0.98 3.81
CA ALA A 409 5.43 -0.40 2.58
C ALA A 409 5.45 1.11 2.69
N VAL A 410 6.60 1.71 2.38
CA VAL A 410 6.77 3.17 2.35
C VAL A 410 7.33 3.60 1.01
N VAL A 411 6.81 4.72 0.52
CA VAL A 411 7.30 5.43 -0.66
C VAL A 411 7.47 6.91 -0.29
N VAL A 412 8.62 7.48 -0.63
CA VAL A 412 8.87 8.92 -0.58
C VAL A 412 9.24 9.39 -1.98
N GLU A 413 8.40 10.26 -2.52
CA GLU A 413 8.66 10.93 -3.81
C GLU A 413 9.92 11.78 -3.66
N HIS A 414 10.84 11.64 -4.64
CA HIS A 414 12.15 12.31 -4.59
C HIS A 414 12.98 11.99 -3.34
N GLY A 415 12.76 10.78 -2.75
CA GLY A 415 13.37 10.33 -1.50
C GLY A 415 14.84 9.93 -1.59
N VAL A 416 15.50 10.14 -2.72
CA VAL A 416 16.90 9.89 -3.07
C VAL A 416 17.25 8.40 -3.10
N TRP A 417 17.13 7.69 -1.96
CA TRP A 417 17.38 6.25 -1.84
C TRP A 417 16.41 5.57 -0.89
N GLY A 418 16.11 4.33 -1.18
CA GLY A 418 15.20 3.54 -0.33
C GLY A 418 15.65 3.37 1.11
N ARG A 419 16.97 3.33 1.38
CA ARG A 419 17.48 3.28 2.76
C ARG A 419 17.10 4.51 3.58
N GLU A 420 16.90 5.66 2.94
CA GLU A 420 16.53 6.89 3.64
C GLU A 420 15.06 6.87 4.10
N THR A 421 14.24 6.00 3.53
CA THR A 421 12.84 5.81 3.92
C THR A 421 12.67 4.74 5.01
N ALA A 422 13.65 3.88 5.21
CA ALA A 422 13.62 2.79 6.19
C ALA A 422 13.38 3.24 7.66
N PRO A 423 13.88 4.42 8.12
CA PRO A 423 13.56 4.93 9.44
C PRO A 423 12.07 5.14 9.72
N ILE A 424 11.26 5.39 8.68
CA ILE A 424 9.80 5.49 8.83
C ILE A 424 9.22 4.16 9.31
N CYS A 425 9.62 3.05 8.68
CA CYS A 425 9.19 1.72 9.09
C CYS A 425 9.70 1.37 10.50
N ARG A 426 10.94 1.74 10.81
CA ARG A 426 11.52 1.52 12.14
C ARG A 426 10.71 2.19 13.25
N ASP A 427 10.34 3.46 13.07
CA ASP A 427 9.55 4.21 14.05
C ASP A 427 8.17 3.55 14.27
N ILE A 428 7.50 3.16 13.18
CA ILE A 428 6.19 2.51 13.22
C ILE A 428 6.27 1.14 13.92
N MET A 429 7.29 0.33 13.61
CA MET A 429 7.48 -0.97 14.25
C MET A 429 7.75 -0.82 15.75
N MET A 430 8.56 0.17 16.16
CA MET A 430 8.81 0.44 17.59
C MET A 430 7.51 0.72 18.32
N GLU A 431 6.64 1.54 17.74
CA GLU A 431 5.34 1.86 18.34
C GLU A 431 4.41 0.65 18.37
N TYR A 432 4.33 -0.10 17.27
CA TYR A 432 3.52 -1.31 17.21
C TYR A 432 3.86 -2.31 18.34
N PHE A 433 5.15 -2.63 18.51
CA PHE A 433 5.57 -3.57 19.54
C PHE A 433 5.44 -2.99 20.96
N ARG A 434 5.59 -1.67 21.13
CA ARG A 434 5.30 -0.99 22.39
C ARG A 434 3.83 -1.14 22.78
N LEU A 435 2.91 -0.84 21.85
CA LEU A 435 1.48 -0.94 22.08
C LEU A 435 1.05 -2.39 22.37
N ASN A 436 1.56 -3.37 21.63
CA ASN A 436 1.27 -4.78 21.87
C ASN A 436 1.71 -5.23 23.26
N LYS A 437 2.91 -4.82 23.70
CA LYS A 437 3.40 -5.13 25.05
C LYS A 437 2.53 -4.50 26.13
N GLU A 438 2.07 -3.27 25.96
CA GLU A 438 1.18 -2.60 26.89
C GLU A 438 -0.21 -3.27 26.95
N ARG A 439 -0.78 -3.66 25.81
CA ARG A 439 -2.06 -4.38 25.71
C ARG A 439 -1.97 -5.74 26.39
N GLN A 440 -0.90 -6.51 26.17
CA GLN A 440 -0.67 -7.78 26.85
C GLN A 440 -0.56 -7.60 28.38
N ASN A 441 0.14 -6.58 28.85
CA ASN A 441 0.31 -6.29 30.26
C ASN A 441 -1.01 -5.84 30.95
N LYS A 442 -1.92 -5.19 30.22
CA LYS A 442 -3.22 -4.75 30.73
C LYS A 442 -4.28 -5.88 30.71
N GLY A 443 -3.94 -7.07 30.21
CA GLY A 443 -4.87 -8.20 30.08
C GLY A 443 -6.06 -7.95 29.15
N ALA A 444 -5.95 -6.94 28.27
CA ALA A 444 -7.05 -6.45 27.47
C ALA A 444 -6.80 -6.65 25.96
N TYR A 445 -7.11 -7.82 25.43
CA TYR A 445 -7.72 -7.89 24.11
C TYR A 445 -9.24 -7.86 24.35
N ASN A 446 -9.77 -6.73 24.74
CA ASN A 446 -11.20 -6.49 24.72
C ASN A 446 -11.54 -5.95 23.33
N SER A 447 -12.60 -6.50 22.73
CA SER A 447 -13.25 -6.00 21.53
C SER A 447 -13.73 -4.54 21.63
N GLU A 448 -13.51 -3.90 22.78
CA GLU A 448 -13.84 -2.51 23.11
C GLU A 448 -12.74 -1.49 22.71
N ASP A 449 -11.54 -1.94 22.31
CA ASP A 449 -10.47 -1.04 21.83
C ASP A 449 -10.63 -0.63 20.36
N ALA A 450 -11.75 -0.96 19.73
CA ALA A 450 -12.10 -0.45 18.41
C ALA A 450 -12.48 1.04 18.53
N ILE A 451 -11.97 1.87 17.63
CA ILE A 451 -12.22 3.31 17.64
C ILE A 451 -13.64 3.56 17.12
N GLU A 452 -14.51 4.06 17.98
CA GLU A 452 -15.79 4.63 17.61
C GLU A 452 -15.54 5.97 16.92
N ILE A 453 -15.88 6.09 15.65
CA ILE A 453 -15.91 7.40 14.97
C ILE A 453 -17.26 8.01 15.28
N ILE A 454 -17.29 8.90 16.28
CA ILE A 454 -18.49 9.70 16.61
C ILE A 454 -18.54 10.88 15.63
N TRP A 455 -19.63 11.00 14.90
CA TRP A 455 -19.94 12.08 13.95
C TRP A 455 -20.60 13.26 14.65
#